data_9dbb8c765b82b84c6b259c311fe2f4bc
#
_entry.id   9dbb8c765b82b84c6b259c311fe2f4bc
#
_cell.length_a   1.000
_cell.length_b   1.000
_cell.length_c   1.000
_cell.angle_alpha   90.00
_cell.angle_beta   90.00
_cell.angle_gamma   90.00
#
_symmetry.space_group_name_H-M   'P 1'
#
loop_
_entity.id
_entity.type
_entity.pdbx_description
1 polymer ?
#
loop_
_entity_poly.entity_id
_entity_poly.type
_entity_poly.pdbx_seq_one_letter_code
_entity_poly.pdbx_strand_id
1 'polypeptide(L)'
;MRPGDRHLLMSVTKVFTSAIVGILERRGVLDLAQPVDTVIGELAGSGWAGVTGHEVLNMASGIDCLETSGAYTDPGHPHYRFEASLGWRPAGSEPDTYALVASLPSHRQPGQVFEYASVNTFVLS
;
A
#
# COMPACT_ATOMS: atom_id res chain seq x y z
N MET A 1 -6.16 -23.38 20.32
CA MET A 1 -5.44 -22.12 20.49
C MET A 1 -5.24 -21.91 21.97
N ARG A 2 -4.02 -21.74 22.44
CA ARG A 2 -3.72 -21.56 23.88
C ARG A 2 -3.45 -20.08 24.15
N PRO A 3 -3.77 -19.55 25.34
CA PRO A 3 -3.31 -18.22 25.74
C PRO A 3 -1.78 -18.16 25.66
N GLY A 4 -1.24 -17.21 24.93
CA GLY A 4 0.20 -17.08 24.71
C GLY A 4 0.75 -17.63 23.39
N ASP A 5 -0.06 -18.37 22.61
CA ASP A 5 0.34 -18.76 21.26
C ASP A 5 0.47 -17.50 20.37
N ARG A 6 1.54 -17.44 19.58
CA ARG A 6 1.73 -16.36 18.59
C ARG A 6 0.96 -16.69 17.32
N HIS A 7 0.24 -15.71 16.80
CA HIS A 7 -0.54 -15.83 15.56
C HIS A 7 -0.08 -14.79 14.55
N LEU A 8 0.02 -15.23 13.30
CA LEU A 8 0.22 -14.33 12.19
C LEU A 8 -1.10 -13.63 11.88
N LEU A 9 -1.16 -12.32 12.06
CA LEU A 9 -2.38 -11.53 11.88
C LEU A 9 -2.72 -11.27 10.41
N MET A 10 -1.74 -11.44 9.50
CA MET A 10 -1.93 -11.11 8.08
C MET A 10 -2.55 -9.71 7.92
N SER A 11 -3.57 -9.57 7.10
CA SER A 11 -4.21 -8.28 6.82
C SER A 11 -4.95 -7.65 8.01
N VAL A 12 -5.21 -8.38 9.09
CA VAL A 12 -5.70 -7.79 10.35
C VAL A 12 -4.72 -6.73 10.89
N THR A 13 -3.43 -6.85 10.56
CA THR A 13 -2.39 -5.86 10.91
C THR A 13 -2.73 -4.45 10.38
N LYS A 14 -3.43 -4.33 9.24
CA LYS A 14 -3.84 -3.04 8.66
C LYS A 14 -4.73 -2.21 9.59
N VAL A 15 -5.48 -2.87 10.47
CA VAL A 15 -6.31 -2.19 11.49
C VAL A 15 -5.41 -1.37 12.45
N PHE A 16 -4.25 -1.91 12.82
CA PHE A 16 -3.32 -1.18 13.70
C PHE A 16 -2.69 0.01 12.97
N THR A 17 -2.28 -0.16 11.71
CA THR A 17 -1.77 0.95 10.89
C THR A 17 -2.84 2.06 10.78
N SER A 18 -4.08 1.70 10.43
CA SER A 18 -5.18 2.66 10.32
C SER A 18 -5.45 3.39 11.65
N ALA A 19 -5.40 2.67 12.77
CA ALA A 19 -5.59 3.28 14.09
C ALA A 19 -4.48 4.27 14.43
N ILE A 20 -3.21 3.93 14.13
CA ILE A 20 -2.06 4.82 14.35
C ILE A 20 -2.17 6.07 13.48
N VAL A 21 -2.45 5.89 12.18
CA VAL A 21 -2.64 7.00 11.24
C VAL A 21 -3.74 7.95 11.72
N GLY A 22 -4.91 7.43 12.12
CA GLY A 22 -6.00 8.25 12.64
C GLY A 22 -5.67 8.97 13.96
N ILE A 23 -4.82 8.38 14.82
CA ILE A 23 -4.32 9.05 16.02
C ILE A 23 -3.36 10.19 15.65
N LEU A 24 -2.48 10.00 14.68
CA LEU A 24 -1.52 11.00 14.23
C LEU A 24 -2.22 12.17 13.54
N GLU A 25 -3.22 11.89 12.70
CA GLU A 25 -4.08 12.90 12.08
C GLU A 25 -4.80 13.74 13.14
N ARG A 26 -5.48 13.08 14.10
CA ARG A 26 -6.18 13.77 15.19
C ARG A 26 -5.25 14.65 16.05
N ARG A 27 -3.98 14.29 16.16
CA ARG A 27 -2.96 15.06 16.86
C ARG A 27 -2.35 16.18 16.02
N GLY A 28 -2.75 16.33 14.76
CA GLY A 28 -2.20 17.31 13.82
C GLY A 28 -0.76 17.01 13.41
N VAL A 29 -0.30 15.76 13.55
CA VAL A 29 1.04 15.31 13.11
C VAL A 29 1.02 14.96 11.63
N LEU A 30 -0.08 14.38 11.15
CA LEU A 30 -0.32 14.08 9.75
C LEU A 30 -1.52 14.88 9.24
N ASP A 31 -1.42 15.34 8.00
CA ASP A 31 -2.53 15.90 7.25
C ASP A 31 -2.84 14.96 6.09
N LEU A 32 -3.88 14.12 6.25
CA LEU A 32 -4.28 13.14 5.24
C LEU A 32 -4.94 13.77 4.01
N ALA A 33 -5.26 15.06 4.03
CA ALA A 33 -5.73 15.77 2.84
C ALA A 33 -4.59 16.09 1.87
N GLN A 34 -3.33 16.04 2.32
CA GLN A 34 -2.18 16.26 1.46
C GLN A 34 -1.93 15.06 0.53
N PRO A 35 -1.48 15.30 -0.71
CA PRO A 35 -1.01 14.25 -1.60
C PRO A 35 0.23 13.52 -1.00
N VAL A 36 0.24 12.19 -1.10
CA VAL A 36 1.32 11.37 -0.55
C VAL A 36 2.66 11.63 -1.22
N ASP A 37 2.68 12.04 -2.48
CA ASP A 37 3.89 12.39 -3.22
C ASP A 37 4.53 13.72 -2.77
N THR A 38 3.81 14.54 -2.00
CA THR A 38 4.40 15.74 -1.36
C THR A 38 5.12 15.39 -0.06
N VAL A 39 4.79 14.27 0.57
CA VAL A 39 5.39 13.80 1.82
C VAL A 39 6.49 12.77 1.54
N ILE A 40 6.23 11.87 0.59
CA ILE A 40 7.16 10.81 0.16
C ILE A 40 7.68 11.20 -1.22
N GLY A 41 8.84 11.88 -1.25
CA GLY A 41 9.39 12.47 -2.49
C GLY A 41 9.67 11.45 -3.59
N GLU A 42 9.92 10.18 -3.24
CA GLU A 42 10.12 9.08 -4.17
C GLU A 42 8.89 8.78 -5.03
N LEU A 43 7.71 9.19 -4.58
CA LEU A 43 6.45 9.01 -5.30
C LEU A 43 6.15 10.17 -6.28
N ALA A 44 6.96 11.24 -6.27
CA ALA A 44 6.74 12.39 -7.14
C ALA A 44 6.84 12.00 -8.63
N GLY A 45 5.84 12.42 -9.41
CA GLY A 45 5.77 12.11 -10.84
C GLY A 45 5.43 10.66 -11.19
N SER A 46 5.08 9.83 -10.19
CA SER A 46 4.64 8.45 -10.37
C SER A 46 3.12 8.34 -10.52
N GLY A 47 2.59 7.11 -10.54
CA GLY A 47 1.14 6.85 -10.48
C GLY A 47 0.46 7.36 -9.20
N TRP A 48 1.25 7.66 -8.17
CA TRP A 48 0.78 8.20 -6.89
C TRP A 48 0.62 9.73 -6.89
N ALA A 49 1.01 10.40 -7.95
CA ALA A 49 0.97 11.87 -8.02
C ALA A 49 -0.46 12.39 -7.78
N GLY A 50 -0.60 13.22 -6.75
CA GLY A 50 -1.88 13.81 -6.35
C GLY A 50 -2.81 12.90 -5.56
N VAL A 51 -2.45 11.63 -5.29
CA VAL A 51 -3.22 10.73 -4.42
C VAL A 51 -3.10 11.19 -2.97
N THR A 52 -4.21 11.46 -2.31
CA THR A 52 -4.21 11.94 -0.92
C THR A 52 -4.05 10.79 0.09
N GLY A 53 -3.58 11.10 1.29
CA GLY A 53 -3.52 10.14 2.39
C GLY A 53 -4.89 9.53 2.72
N HIS A 54 -5.99 10.31 2.61
CA HIS A 54 -7.35 9.79 2.78
C HIS A 54 -7.72 8.73 1.74
N GLU A 55 -7.37 8.95 0.47
CA GLU A 55 -7.64 7.98 -0.60
C GLU A 55 -6.85 6.70 -0.41
N VAL A 56 -5.59 6.81 0.02
CA VAL A 56 -4.77 5.64 0.37
C VAL A 56 -5.37 4.88 1.56
N LEU A 57 -5.74 5.56 2.65
CA LEU A 57 -6.34 4.97 3.84
C LEU A 57 -7.66 4.25 3.54
N ASN A 58 -8.45 4.81 2.62
CA ASN A 58 -9.73 4.27 2.19
C ASN A 58 -9.63 3.18 1.11
N MET A 59 -8.42 2.71 0.77
CA MET A 59 -8.20 1.74 -0.33
C MET A 59 -8.79 2.23 -1.67
N ALA A 60 -8.64 3.49 -1.96
CA ALA A 60 -9.19 4.15 -3.15
C ALA A 60 -8.10 4.95 -3.90
N SER A 61 -6.85 4.53 -3.82
CA SER A 61 -5.71 5.20 -4.49
C SER A 61 -5.76 5.11 -6.02
N GLY A 62 -6.44 4.12 -6.57
CA GLY A 62 -6.47 3.85 -8.02
C GLY A 62 -5.18 3.25 -8.57
N ILE A 63 -4.26 2.78 -7.71
CA ILE A 63 -2.99 2.17 -8.12
C ILE A 63 -3.20 0.72 -8.55
N ASP A 64 -2.57 0.34 -9.66
CA ASP A 64 -2.63 -1.03 -10.20
C ASP A 64 -1.67 -1.98 -9.45
N CYS A 65 -2.12 -2.39 -8.27
CA CYS A 65 -1.46 -3.43 -7.45
C CYS A 65 -2.51 -4.22 -6.66
N LEU A 66 -3.56 -4.62 -7.35
CA LEU A 66 -4.74 -5.22 -6.73
C LEU A 66 -4.53 -6.69 -6.35
N GLU A 67 -5.20 -7.14 -5.30
CA GLU A 67 -5.21 -8.54 -4.86
C GLU A 67 -6.30 -9.32 -5.61
N THR A 68 -6.20 -9.37 -6.94
CA THR A 68 -7.15 -10.03 -7.84
C THR A 68 -6.65 -11.42 -8.28
N SER A 69 -7.32 -12.02 -9.27
CA SER A 69 -6.90 -13.30 -9.84
C SER A 69 -5.47 -13.22 -10.37
N GLY A 70 -4.65 -14.19 -10.03
CA GLY A 70 -3.22 -14.19 -10.39
C GLY A 70 -2.29 -13.49 -9.38
N ALA A 71 -2.81 -12.64 -8.50
CA ALA A 71 -2.02 -11.85 -7.56
C ALA A 71 -1.02 -12.67 -6.71
N TYR A 72 -1.33 -13.92 -6.45
CA TYR A 72 -0.52 -14.81 -5.61
C TYR A 72 0.21 -15.92 -6.38
N THR A 73 -0.02 -16.05 -7.69
CA THR A 73 0.48 -17.17 -8.50
C THR A 73 1.21 -16.76 -9.77
N ASP A 74 0.96 -15.55 -10.27
CA ASP A 74 1.60 -15.03 -11.48
C ASP A 74 2.77 -14.10 -11.11
N PRO A 75 4.03 -14.49 -11.38
CA PRO A 75 5.20 -13.64 -11.10
C PRO A 75 5.20 -12.31 -11.84
N GLY A 76 4.46 -12.17 -12.93
CA GLY A 76 4.29 -10.91 -13.65
C GLY A 76 3.26 -9.96 -13.03
N HIS A 77 2.43 -10.46 -12.11
CA HIS A 77 1.37 -9.66 -11.51
C HIS A 77 1.94 -8.60 -10.55
N PRO A 78 1.49 -7.32 -10.59
CA PRO A 78 2.03 -6.26 -9.75
C PRO A 78 2.06 -6.60 -8.25
N HIS A 79 1.00 -7.20 -7.72
CA HIS A 79 0.95 -7.62 -6.32
C HIS A 79 1.97 -8.73 -5.99
N TYR A 80 2.15 -9.73 -6.88
CA TYR A 80 3.19 -10.76 -6.68
C TYR A 80 4.58 -10.13 -6.60
N ARG A 81 4.89 -9.21 -7.53
CA ARG A 81 6.15 -8.46 -7.55
C ARG A 81 6.35 -7.64 -6.27
N PHE A 82 5.28 -7.01 -5.78
CA PHE A 82 5.30 -6.30 -4.50
C PHE A 82 5.64 -7.24 -3.33
N GLU A 83 5.01 -8.42 -3.23
CA GLU A 83 5.36 -9.42 -2.21
C GLU A 83 6.78 -9.96 -2.38
N ALA A 84 7.26 -10.12 -3.62
CA ALA A 84 8.63 -10.56 -3.91
C ALA A 84 9.65 -9.50 -3.45
N SER A 85 9.39 -8.22 -3.66
CA SER A 85 10.26 -7.14 -3.19
C SER A 85 10.35 -7.06 -1.66
N LEU A 86 9.32 -7.51 -0.95
CA LEU A 86 9.31 -7.66 0.51
C LEU A 86 9.99 -8.95 1.01
N GLY A 87 10.44 -9.81 0.10
CA GLY A 87 11.03 -11.12 0.44
C GLY A 87 10.01 -12.21 0.82
N TRP A 88 8.72 -12.01 0.55
CA TRP A 88 7.67 -12.99 0.86
C TRP A 88 7.47 -14.02 -0.26
N ARG A 89 8.04 -13.77 -1.42
CA ARG A 89 8.04 -14.68 -2.58
C ARG A 89 9.47 -14.94 -3.02
N PRO A 90 9.73 -16.00 -3.77
CA PRO A 90 11.03 -16.18 -4.41
C PRO A 90 11.39 -14.92 -5.18
N ALA A 91 12.60 -14.40 -4.91
CA ALA A 91 13.07 -13.17 -5.52
C ALA A 91 13.18 -13.33 -7.04
N GLY A 92 12.50 -12.44 -7.77
CA GLY A 92 12.82 -12.11 -9.15
C GLY A 92 13.91 -11.03 -9.20
N SER A 93 14.02 -10.38 -10.33
CA SER A 93 14.88 -9.20 -10.54
C SER A 93 14.20 -7.89 -10.05
N GLU A 94 13.41 -7.96 -8.98
CA GLU A 94 12.69 -6.80 -8.52
C GLU A 94 13.64 -5.78 -7.90
N PRO A 95 13.44 -4.47 -8.18
CA PRO A 95 14.12 -3.40 -7.46
C PRO A 95 13.75 -3.46 -5.97
N ASP A 96 14.35 -2.61 -5.17
CA ASP A 96 13.88 -2.44 -3.80
C ASP A 96 12.38 -2.06 -3.77
N THR A 97 11.73 -2.29 -2.64
CA THR A 97 10.29 -2.12 -2.51
C THR A 97 9.84 -0.69 -2.80
N TYR A 98 10.63 0.31 -2.42
CA TYR A 98 10.27 1.72 -2.65
C TYR A 98 10.29 2.04 -4.14
N ALA A 99 11.34 1.62 -4.86
CA ALA A 99 11.44 1.80 -6.31
C ALA A 99 10.30 1.07 -7.05
N LEU A 100 9.96 -0.15 -6.61
CA LEU A 100 8.82 -0.87 -7.18
C LEU A 100 7.52 -0.10 -6.96
N VAL A 101 7.23 0.34 -5.74
CA VAL A 101 6.00 1.08 -5.40
C VAL A 101 5.90 2.37 -6.21
N ALA A 102 7.00 3.10 -6.37
CA ALA A 102 7.03 4.31 -7.22
C ALA A 102 6.80 4.00 -8.71
N SER A 103 7.15 2.80 -9.18
CA SER A 103 6.95 2.38 -10.58
C SER A 103 5.52 1.93 -10.91
N LEU A 104 4.66 1.71 -9.92
CA LEU A 104 3.29 1.23 -10.14
C LEU A 104 2.44 2.29 -10.86
N PRO A 105 1.75 1.91 -11.92
CA PRO A 105 0.88 2.85 -12.64
C PRO A 105 -0.44 3.08 -11.89
N SER A 106 -1.02 4.24 -12.11
CA SER A 106 -2.44 4.47 -11.82
C SER A 106 -3.28 3.91 -12.97
N HIS A 107 -4.33 3.17 -12.64
CA HIS A 107 -5.30 2.67 -13.63
C HIS A 107 -6.68 3.29 -13.48
N ARG A 108 -6.87 4.08 -12.42
CA ARG A 108 -8.15 4.70 -12.09
C ARG A 108 -7.93 6.03 -11.36
N GLN A 109 -8.89 6.91 -11.47
CA GLN A 109 -8.90 8.17 -10.71
C GLN A 109 -8.99 7.88 -9.20
N PRO A 110 -8.15 8.49 -8.37
CA PRO A 110 -8.23 8.35 -6.92
C PRO A 110 -9.61 8.75 -6.37
N GLY A 111 -10.02 8.12 -5.28
CA GLY A 111 -11.26 8.42 -4.57
C GLY A 111 -12.54 7.85 -5.19
N GLN A 112 -12.50 7.29 -6.38
CA GLN A 112 -13.73 6.86 -7.09
C GLN A 112 -14.24 5.49 -6.64
N VAL A 113 -13.35 4.54 -6.38
CA VAL A 113 -13.70 3.14 -6.14
C VAL A 113 -12.82 2.56 -5.06
N PHE A 114 -13.44 1.81 -4.13
CA PHE A 114 -12.70 0.98 -3.21
C PHE A 114 -12.10 -0.21 -3.96
N GLU A 115 -10.78 -0.35 -3.92
CA GLU A 115 -10.04 -1.47 -4.50
C GLU A 115 -8.98 -1.93 -3.52
N TYR A 116 -9.17 -3.14 -2.98
CA TYR A 116 -8.28 -3.65 -1.95
C TYR A 116 -6.87 -3.92 -2.51
N ALA A 117 -5.88 -3.24 -1.94
CA ALA A 117 -4.47 -3.38 -2.30
C ALA A 117 -3.57 -3.15 -1.08
N SER A 118 -2.77 -4.15 -0.71
CA SER A 118 -1.85 -4.06 0.45
C SER A 118 -0.79 -2.98 0.29
N VAL A 119 -0.44 -2.59 -0.92
CA VAL A 119 0.49 -1.50 -1.20
C VAL A 119 0.02 -0.16 -0.61
N ASN A 120 -1.30 0.07 -0.51
CA ASN A 120 -1.83 1.26 0.17
C ASN A 120 -1.38 1.33 1.64
N THR A 121 -1.43 0.19 2.34
CA THR A 121 -0.99 0.15 3.74
C THR A 121 0.52 0.33 3.86
N PHE A 122 1.29 -0.17 2.90
CA PHE A 122 2.74 0.04 2.87
C PHE A 122 3.10 1.53 2.73
N VAL A 123 2.39 2.27 1.88
CA VAL A 123 2.62 3.73 1.73
C VAL A 123 2.26 4.51 3.00
N LEU A 124 1.37 3.98 3.85
CA LEU A 124 1.01 4.60 5.14
C LEU A 124 1.92 4.21 6.30
N SER A 125 2.84 3.27 6.12
CA SER A 125 3.73 2.78 7.18
C SER A 125 5.08 3.48 7.18
#